data_5b00df63fa3a3c245831a5cd1ba39cd3
#
_entry.id   5b00df63fa3a3c245831a5cd1ba39cd3
#
_cell.length_a   1.000
_cell.length_b   1.000
_cell.length_c   1.000
_cell.angle_alpha   90.00
_cell.angle_beta   90.00
_cell.angle_gamma   90.00
#
_symmetry.space_group_name_H-M   'P 1'
#
loop_
_entity.id
_entity.type
_entity.pdbx_description
1 polymer ?
#
loop_
_entity_poly.entity_id
_entity_poly.type
_entity_poly.pdbx_seq_one_letter_code
_entity_poly.pdbx_strand_id
1 'polypeptide(L)'
;MNEKKKSDSVTRAGNHIFIPDWGWLILSGLAALVLWYFLSTNDKTGRSFPFVPYIIEAVKTVVKRGILLEDFSSSMISVVLGFALGFVTAVPIAFLMAWYKPVRYIIEPWIQFIRNIPPLAYVPLVVISAGVGRRPQVIVIWLATFLIMTVTIYQGVRNVDETLIKAARVLGAKDKDIFVKVVFPATTPFILTAVRLGVSVALTTLIAAESTGATAGMGMRIRSFSNSFEVAPMLLYIILIGIIGITSEKIIKTLERKLTGWQEKREV
;
A
#
# COMPACT_ATOMS: atom_id res chain seq x y z
N MET A 1 -40.08 52.72 -3.74
CA MET A 1 -40.69 52.18 -2.52
C MET A 1 -39.84 50.99 -2.05
N ASN A 2 -39.10 51.24 -0.97
CA ASN A 2 -38.04 50.39 -0.43
C ASN A 2 -38.60 49.17 0.30
N GLU A 3 -38.11 47.97 -0.02
CA GLU A 3 -38.06 46.90 0.95
C GLU A 3 -36.67 46.25 0.94
N LYS A 4 -35.82 46.69 1.85
CA LYS A 4 -34.60 46.02 2.27
C LYS A 4 -34.99 44.77 3.05
N LYS A 5 -34.86 43.61 2.43
CA LYS A 5 -34.94 42.33 3.12
C LYS A 5 -33.62 42.11 3.88
N LYS A 6 -33.68 42.31 5.17
CA LYS A 6 -32.67 42.03 6.16
C LYS A 6 -32.44 40.50 6.18
N SER A 7 -31.35 40.05 5.63
CA SER A 7 -30.87 38.67 5.80
C SER A 7 -30.18 38.58 7.16
N ASP A 8 -30.88 38.02 8.13
CA ASP A 8 -30.29 37.67 9.42
C ASP A 8 -29.26 36.56 9.24
N SER A 9 -28.02 36.97 9.17
CA SER A 9 -26.87 36.06 9.33
C SER A 9 -26.81 35.60 10.78
N VAL A 10 -27.35 34.42 11.03
CA VAL A 10 -27.13 33.70 12.27
C VAL A 10 -25.64 33.26 12.30
N THR A 11 -24.81 34.15 12.82
CA THR A 11 -23.44 33.81 13.23
C THR A 11 -23.55 32.85 14.40
N ARG A 12 -23.52 31.56 14.13
CA ARG A 12 -23.16 30.56 15.14
C ARG A 12 -21.67 30.80 15.50
N ALA A 13 -21.47 31.59 16.54
CA ALA A 13 -20.21 31.63 17.26
C ALA A 13 -20.03 30.28 18.00
N GLY A 14 -19.66 29.24 17.26
CA GLY A 14 -19.09 28.06 17.85
C GLY A 14 -17.66 28.42 18.25
N ASN A 15 -17.33 28.32 19.53
CA ASN A 15 -15.94 28.31 20.02
C ASN A 15 -15.22 27.14 19.33
N HIS A 16 -14.71 27.33 18.12
CA HIS A 16 -13.78 26.41 17.51
C HIS A 16 -12.45 26.57 18.24
N ILE A 17 -12.18 25.67 19.18
CA ILE A 17 -10.84 25.50 19.72
C ILE A 17 -9.95 25.21 18.51
N PHE A 18 -9.13 26.19 18.13
CA PHE A 18 -8.23 26.07 17.00
C PHE A 18 -7.06 25.20 17.44
N ILE A 19 -7.26 23.87 17.39
CA ILE A 19 -6.20 22.90 17.63
C ILE A 19 -5.43 22.77 16.30
N PRO A 20 -4.14 23.10 16.26
CA PRO A 20 -3.34 22.90 15.05
C PRO A 20 -3.28 21.41 14.69
N ASP A 21 -3.08 21.09 13.41
CA ASP A 21 -3.13 19.71 12.89
C ASP A 21 -2.23 18.73 13.66
N TRP A 22 -1.07 19.18 14.11
CA TRP A 22 -0.18 18.38 14.97
C TRP A 22 -0.81 18.08 16.36
N GLY A 23 -1.67 18.98 16.86
CA GLY A 23 -2.39 18.77 18.12
C GLY A 23 -3.40 17.61 18.03
N TRP A 24 -4.09 17.49 16.91
CA TRP A 24 -4.97 16.34 16.65
C TRP A 24 -4.21 15.03 16.54
N LEU A 25 -3.01 15.04 15.94
CA LEU A 25 -2.14 13.85 15.89
C LEU A 25 -1.69 13.40 17.29
N ILE A 26 -1.28 14.35 18.14
CA ILE A 26 -0.91 14.04 19.53
C ILE A 26 -2.11 13.52 20.30
N LEU A 27 -3.27 14.17 20.17
CA LEU A 27 -4.49 13.74 20.87
C LEU A 27 -4.89 12.31 20.46
N SER A 28 -4.84 12.00 19.15
CA SER A 28 -5.13 10.66 18.66
C SER A 28 -4.13 9.62 19.18
N GLY A 29 -2.85 9.97 19.24
CA GLY A 29 -1.80 9.11 19.80
C GLY A 29 -2.00 8.84 21.29
N LEU A 30 -2.33 9.89 22.07
CA LEU A 30 -2.66 9.75 23.49
C LEU A 30 -3.91 8.90 23.71
N ALA A 31 -4.96 9.12 22.89
CA ALA A 31 -6.18 8.32 22.97
C ALA A 31 -5.89 6.84 22.67
N ALA A 32 -5.04 6.54 21.70
CA ALA A 32 -4.62 5.17 21.39
C ALA A 32 -3.84 4.53 22.54
N LEU A 33 -2.92 5.27 23.21
CA LEU A 33 -2.18 4.78 24.37
C LEU A 33 -3.08 4.55 25.58
N VAL A 34 -4.05 5.43 25.83
CA VAL A 34 -5.04 5.26 26.89
C VAL A 34 -5.90 4.01 26.62
N LEU A 35 -6.38 3.86 25.37
CA LEU A 35 -7.13 2.67 24.97
C LEU A 35 -6.30 1.39 25.16
N TRP A 36 -5.03 1.42 24.72
CA TRP A 36 -4.11 0.30 24.94
C TRP A 36 -3.96 -0.05 26.42
N TYR A 37 -3.78 0.95 27.27
CA TYR A 37 -3.67 0.75 28.71
C TYR A 37 -4.93 0.08 29.30
N PHE A 38 -6.13 0.55 28.93
CA PHE A 38 -7.38 -0.08 29.34
C PHE A 38 -7.51 -1.53 28.87
N LEU A 39 -7.12 -1.80 27.62
CA LEU A 39 -7.13 -3.16 27.07
C LEU A 39 -6.12 -4.08 27.79
N SER A 40 -4.97 -3.54 28.19
CA SER A 40 -3.93 -4.27 28.92
C SER A 40 -4.31 -4.60 30.36
N THR A 41 -5.10 -3.75 31.02
CA THR A 41 -5.53 -3.95 32.42
C THR A 41 -6.74 -4.84 32.55
N ASN A 42 -7.48 -5.09 31.51
CA ASN A 42 -8.68 -5.92 31.53
C ASN A 42 -8.32 -7.40 31.46
N ASP A 43 -8.82 -8.23 32.40
CA ASP A 43 -8.53 -9.66 32.49
C ASP A 43 -8.82 -10.47 31.21
N LYS A 44 -9.83 -10.04 30.43
CA LYS A 44 -10.22 -10.72 29.18
C LYS A 44 -9.32 -10.34 27.99
N THR A 45 -8.87 -9.10 27.91
CA THR A 45 -8.11 -8.56 26.76
C THR A 45 -6.62 -8.42 27.04
N GLY A 46 -6.17 -8.39 28.29
CA GLY A 46 -4.77 -8.20 28.68
C GLY A 46 -3.82 -9.27 28.12
N ARG A 47 -4.32 -10.49 27.86
CA ARG A 47 -3.55 -11.53 27.19
C ARG A 47 -3.22 -11.19 25.73
N SER A 48 -4.14 -10.49 25.06
CA SER A 48 -3.97 -10.08 23.65
C SER A 48 -3.30 -8.71 23.51
N PHE A 49 -3.32 -7.90 24.56
CA PHE A 49 -2.73 -6.57 24.62
C PHE A 49 -1.77 -6.46 25.82
N PRO A 50 -0.56 -7.07 25.75
CA PRO A 50 0.41 -7.01 26.83
C PRO A 50 0.84 -5.57 27.10
N PHE A 51 1.25 -5.28 28.34
CA PHE A 51 1.80 -3.98 28.69
C PHE A 51 3.02 -3.63 27.83
N VAL A 52 3.16 -2.36 27.46
CA VAL A 52 4.25 -1.84 26.64
C VAL A 52 5.64 -2.30 27.12
N PRO A 53 5.97 -2.34 28.43
CA PRO A 53 7.26 -2.85 28.92
C PRO A 53 7.59 -4.27 28.44
N TYR A 54 6.61 -5.17 28.33
CA TYR A 54 6.84 -6.54 27.84
C TYR A 54 7.20 -6.54 26.34
N ILE A 55 6.66 -5.61 25.55
CA ILE A 55 7.03 -5.45 24.15
C ILE A 55 8.47 -4.94 24.05
N ILE A 56 8.89 -4.00 24.90
CA ILE A 56 10.27 -3.49 24.97
C ILE A 56 11.24 -4.62 25.36
N GLU A 57 10.86 -5.47 26.28
CA GLU A 57 11.67 -6.64 26.66
C GLU A 57 11.77 -7.65 25.50
N ALA A 58 10.67 -7.88 24.78
CA ALA A 58 10.67 -8.69 23.57
C ALA A 58 11.64 -8.12 22.52
N VAL A 59 11.68 -6.79 22.32
CA VAL A 59 12.68 -6.14 21.43
C VAL A 59 14.09 -6.53 21.85
N LYS A 60 14.44 -6.35 23.12
CA LYS A 60 15.79 -6.69 23.64
C LYS A 60 16.13 -8.15 23.40
N THR A 61 15.19 -9.05 23.59
CA THR A 61 15.37 -10.49 23.42
C THR A 61 15.58 -10.86 21.95
N VAL A 62 14.72 -10.34 21.06
CA VAL A 62 14.79 -10.63 19.61
C VAL A 62 16.05 -10.04 18.99
N VAL A 63 16.44 -8.82 19.40
CA VAL A 63 17.69 -8.18 18.96
C VAL A 63 18.92 -8.94 19.45
N LYS A 64 18.96 -9.34 20.73
CA LYS A 64 20.09 -10.13 21.27
C LYS A 64 20.26 -11.47 20.57
N ARG A 65 19.17 -12.11 20.12
CA ARG A 65 19.20 -13.34 19.33
C ARG A 65 19.65 -13.15 17.89
N GLY A 66 19.80 -11.91 17.42
CA GLY A 66 20.20 -11.57 16.05
C GLY A 66 19.14 -11.85 14.97
N ILE A 67 17.97 -12.38 15.34
CA ILE A 67 16.95 -12.83 14.40
C ILE A 67 16.16 -11.68 13.76
N LEU A 68 16.11 -10.52 14.41
CA LEU A 68 15.33 -9.38 13.91
C LEU A 68 15.85 -8.88 12.56
N LEU A 69 17.19 -8.76 12.42
CA LEU A 69 17.80 -8.28 11.19
C LEU A 69 17.67 -9.30 10.05
N GLU A 70 17.80 -10.59 10.38
CA GLU A 70 17.60 -11.69 9.43
C GLU A 70 16.17 -11.69 8.90
N ASP A 71 15.17 -11.67 9.78
CA ASP A 71 13.76 -11.65 9.42
C ASP A 71 13.42 -10.40 8.60
N PHE A 72 13.88 -9.22 9.04
CA PHE A 72 13.67 -7.96 8.33
C PHE A 72 14.27 -7.99 6.92
N SER A 73 15.54 -8.40 6.80
CA SER A 73 16.22 -8.44 5.50
C SER A 73 15.59 -9.47 4.56
N SER A 74 15.23 -10.65 5.07
CA SER A 74 14.54 -11.69 4.29
C SER A 74 13.22 -11.19 3.72
N SER A 75 12.38 -10.57 4.57
CA SER A 75 11.10 -9.99 4.17
C SER A 75 11.27 -8.87 3.16
N MET A 76 12.18 -7.92 3.41
CA MET A 76 12.39 -6.79 2.51
C MET A 76 12.90 -7.21 1.14
N ILE A 77 13.78 -8.20 1.06
CA ILE A 77 14.23 -8.73 -0.23
C ILE A 77 13.04 -9.33 -1.00
N SER A 78 12.20 -10.12 -0.33
CA SER A 78 11.01 -10.72 -0.98
C SER A 78 10.02 -9.66 -1.46
N VAL A 79 9.77 -8.62 -0.66
CA VAL A 79 8.91 -7.47 -1.02
C VAL A 79 9.46 -6.72 -2.22
N VAL A 80 10.74 -6.33 -2.16
CA VAL A 80 11.37 -5.54 -3.23
C VAL A 80 11.40 -6.31 -4.54
N LEU A 81 11.76 -7.60 -4.52
CA LEU A 81 11.80 -8.44 -5.72
C LEU A 81 10.39 -8.65 -6.30
N GLY A 82 9.42 -9.03 -5.47
CA GLY A 82 8.05 -9.25 -5.91
C GLY A 82 7.41 -7.98 -6.45
N PHE A 83 7.58 -6.86 -5.75
CA PHE A 83 7.09 -5.55 -6.17
C PHE A 83 7.75 -5.08 -7.48
N ALA A 84 9.07 -5.18 -7.60
CA ALA A 84 9.80 -4.78 -8.81
C ALA A 84 9.34 -5.58 -10.04
N LEU A 85 9.21 -6.90 -9.90
CA LEU A 85 8.66 -7.75 -10.96
C LEU A 85 7.22 -7.36 -11.29
N GLY A 86 6.39 -7.09 -10.28
CA GLY A 86 5.02 -6.61 -10.44
C GLY A 86 4.96 -5.32 -11.24
N PHE A 87 5.76 -4.34 -10.88
CA PHE A 87 5.83 -3.05 -11.55
C PHE A 87 6.31 -3.17 -13.01
N VAL A 88 7.42 -3.87 -13.23
CA VAL A 88 8.01 -4.04 -14.57
C VAL A 88 7.06 -4.77 -15.53
N THR A 89 6.25 -5.69 -15.03
CA THR A 89 5.26 -6.41 -15.84
C THR A 89 3.94 -5.66 -15.97
N ALA A 90 3.50 -4.95 -14.93
CA ALA A 90 2.22 -4.23 -14.93
C ALA A 90 2.22 -3.02 -15.89
N VAL A 91 3.30 -2.25 -15.92
CA VAL A 91 3.37 -1.04 -16.76
C VAL A 91 3.15 -1.37 -18.24
N PRO A 92 3.95 -2.24 -18.89
CA PRO A 92 3.74 -2.52 -20.32
C PRO A 92 2.38 -3.17 -20.59
N ILE A 93 1.91 -4.08 -19.73
CA ILE A 93 0.62 -4.74 -19.94
C ILE A 93 -0.54 -3.75 -19.82
N ALA A 94 -0.50 -2.83 -18.87
CA ALA A 94 -1.53 -1.80 -18.71
C ALA A 94 -1.63 -0.89 -19.94
N PHE A 95 -0.47 -0.45 -20.48
CA PHE A 95 -0.44 0.35 -21.70
C PHE A 95 -0.90 -0.44 -22.92
N LEU A 96 -0.49 -1.71 -23.08
CA LEU A 96 -0.95 -2.57 -24.17
C LEU A 96 -2.47 -2.78 -24.12
N MET A 97 -3.04 -3.01 -22.93
CA MET A 97 -4.49 -3.13 -22.74
C MET A 97 -5.24 -1.84 -23.08
N ALA A 98 -4.65 -0.68 -22.78
CA ALA A 98 -5.26 0.60 -23.08
C ALA A 98 -5.20 0.94 -24.59
N TRP A 99 -4.13 0.53 -25.27
CA TRP A 99 -3.91 0.83 -26.69
C TRP A 99 -4.58 -0.17 -27.63
N TYR A 100 -4.57 -1.47 -27.29
CA TYR A 100 -5.08 -2.54 -28.14
C TYR A 100 -6.32 -3.22 -27.55
N LYS A 101 -7.48 -3.00 -28.18
CA LYS A 101 -8.75 -3.63 -27.76
C LYS A 101 -8.67 -5.15 -27.62
N PRO A 102 -8.06 -5.92 -28.58
CA PRO A 102 -7.95 -7.38 -28.43
C PRO A 102 -7.18 -7.81 -27.19
N VAL A 103 -6.06 -7.14 -26.87
CA VAL A 103 -5.25 -7.41 -25.67
C VAL A 103 -6.09 -7.19 -24.40
N ARG A 104 -6.85 -6.11 -24.39
CA ARG A 104 -7.75 -5.81 -23.30
C ARG A 104 -8.79 -6.92 -23.09
N TYR A 105 -9.53 -7.30 -24.14
CA TYR A 105 -10.60 -8.29 -24.05
C TYR A 105 -10.09 -9.68 -23.62
N ILE A 106 -8.82 -9.99 -23.93
CA ILE A 106 -8.22 -11.26 -23.51
C ILE A 106 -7.74 -11.19 -22.05
N ILE A 107 -7.10 -10.11 -21.62
CA ILE A 107 -6.41 -10.04 -20.32
C ILE A 107 -7.34 -9.56 -19.21
N GLU A 108 -8.22 -8.58 -19.47
CA GLU A 108 -9.05 -7.93 -18.44
C GLU A 108 -9.92 -8.92 -17.65
N PRO A 109 -10.60 -9.92 -18.25
CA PRO A 109 -11.41 -10.88 -17.52
C PRO A 109 -10.58 -11.69 -16.50
N TRP A 110 -9.36 -12.10 -16.88
CA TRP A 110 -8.48 -12.86 -16.01
C TRP A 110 -7.95 -12.01 -14.85
N ILE A 111 -7.57 -10.78 -15.11
CA ILE A 111 -7.18 -9.84 -14.04
C ILE A 111 -8.34 -9.64 -13.08
N GLN A 112 -9.56 -9.39 -13.59
CA GLN A 112 -10.75 -9.20 -12.75
C GLN A 112 -11.08 -10.44 -11.93
N PHE A 113 -10.94 -11.64 -12.52
CA PHE A 113 -11.17 -12.89 -11.81
C PHE A 113 -10.15 -13.12 -10.69
N ILE A 114 -8.84 -13.05 -11.01
CA ILE A 114 -7.78 -13.41 -10.06
C ILE A 114 -7.67 -12.37 -8.92
N ARG A 115 -7.84 -11.09 -9.20
CA ARG A 115 -7.73 -10.04 -8.16
C ARG A 115 -8.78 -10.14 -7.06
N ASN A 116 -9.91 -10.81 -7.32
CA ASN A 116 -10.96 -11.03 -6.32
C ASN A 116 -10.63 -12.23 -5.41
N ILE A 117 -9.60 -13.02 -5.74
CA ILE A 117 -9.15 -14.13 -4.90
C ILE A 117 -8.17 -13.58 -3.86
N PRO A 118 -8.44 -13.72 -2.54
CA PRO A 118 -7.49 -13.30 -1.52
C PRO A 118 -6.13 -13.97 -1.69
N PRO A 119 -5.00 -13.24 -1.59
CA PRO A 119 -3.66 -13.81 -1.75
C PRO A 119 -3.40 -15.04 -0.88
N LEU A 120 -3.92 -15.04 0.35
CA LEU A 120 -3.78 -16.16 1.28
C LEU A 120 -4.32 -17.49 0.71
N ALA A 121 -5.34 -17.43 -0.15
CA ALA A 121 -5.97 -18.63 -0.70
C ALA A 121 -5.08 -19.37 -1.72
N TYR A 122 -4.27 -18.64 -2.49
CA TYR A 122 -3.40 -19.28 -3.51
C TYR A 122 -1.94 -19.47 -3.06
N VAL A 123 -1.55 -18.99 -1.86
CA VAL A 123 -0.19 -19.25 -1.32
C VAL A 123 0.14 -20.74 -1.28
N PRO A 124 -0.71 -21.63 -0.74
CA PRO A 124 -0.38 -23.06 -0.71
C PRO A 124 -0.15 -23.65 -2.10
N LEU A 125 -0.92 -23.24 -3.10
CA LEU A 125 -0.77 -23.69 -4.49
C LEU A 125 0.60 -23.26 -5.05
N VAL A 126 1.01 -22.03 -4.78
CA VAL A 126 2.32 -21.50 -5.23
C VAL A 126 3.47 -22.22 -4.51
N VAL A 127 3.31 -22.53 -3.21
CA VAL A 127 4.31 -23.29 -2.45
C VAL A 127 4.47 -24.72 -2.99
N ILE A 128 3.37 -25.40 -3.32
CA ILE A 128 3.42 -26.74 -3.94
C ILE A 128 4.14 -26.70 -5.29
N SER A 129 3.92 -25.64 -6.07
CA SER A 129 4.49 -25.50 -7.42
C SER A 129 5.93 -25.03 -7.45
N ALA A 130 6.30 -24.07 -6.58
CA ALA A 130 7.60 -23.38 -6.58
C ALA A 130 8.54 -23.86 -5.46
N GLY A 131 8.07 -24.74 -4.57
CA GLY A 131 8.83 -25.22 -3.41
C GLY A 131 8.75 -24.29 -2.21
N VAL A 132 9.52 -24.63 -1.16
CA VAL A 132 9.63 -23.85 0.08
C VAL A 132 10.72 -22.78 -0.06
N GLY A 133 10.58 -21.65 0.61
CA GLY A 133 11.58 -20.59 0.65
C GLY A 133 11.14 -19.29 -0.05
N ARG A 134 12.10 -18.49 -0.55
CA ARG A 134 11.85 -17.15 -1.08
C ARG A 134 11.08 -17.13 -2.41
N ARG A 135 11.28 -18.13 -3.27
CA ARG A 135 10.64 -18.16 -4.60
C ARG A 135 9.10 -18.02 -4.55
N PRO A 136 8.36 -18.86 -3.79
CA PRO A 136 6.92 -18.72 -3.68
C PRO A 136 6.49 -17.36 -3.10
N GLN A 137 7.25 -16.80 -2.15
CA GLN A 137 6.96 -15.48 -1.59
C GLN A 137 7.00 -14.40 -2.68
N VAL A 138 8.07 -14.38 -3.47
CA VAL A 138 8.25 -13.41 -4.57
C VAL A 138 7.14 -13.57 -5.61
N ILE A 139 6.75 -14.80 -5.97
CA ILE A 139 5.68 -15.06 -6.94
C ILE A 139 4.33 -14.54 -6.43
N VAL A 140 3.99 -14.82 -5.17
CA VAL A 140 2.73 -14.37 -4.57
C VAL A 140 2.66 -12.84 -4.49
N ILE A 141 3.74 -12.20 -4.05
CA ILE A 141 3.83 -10.74 -3.98
C ILE A 141 3.79 -10.14 -5.39
N TRP A 142 4.53 -10.71 -6.34
CA TRP A 142 4.51 -10.31 -7.73
C TRP A 142 3.09 -10.34 -8.31
N LEU A 143 2.38 -11.45 -8.16
CA LEU A 143 1.03 -11.59 -8.71
C LEU A 143 0.08 -10.56 -8.12
N ALA A 144 0.06 -10.39 -6.79
CA ALA A 144 -0.83 -9.46 -6.12
C ALA A 144 -0.54 -7.99 -6.53
N THR A 145 0.74 -7.60 -6.58
CA THR A 145 1.15 -6.25 -6.98
C THR A 145 0.92 -6.00 -8.46
N PHE A 146 1.20 -6.97 -9.33
CA PHE A 146 0.94 -6.93 -10.76
C PHE A 146 -0.55 -6.63 -11.04
N LEU A 147 -1.46 -7.35 -10.39
CA LEU A 147 -2.90 -7.20 -10.63
C LEU A 147 -3.39 -5.79 -10.28
N ILE A 148 -3.05 -5.28 -9.11
CA ILE A 148 -3.51 -3.95 -8.67
C ILE A 148 -2.90 -2.83 -9.49
N MET A 149 -1.58 -2.91 -9.76
CA MET A 149 -0.89 -1.89 -10.54
C MET A 149 -1.38 -1.84 -11.98
N THR A 150 -1.59 -3.02 -12.62
CA THR A 150 -2.09 -3.09 -13.99
C THR A 150 -3.43 -2.38 -14.12
N VAL A 151 -4.37 -2.66 -13.22
CA VAL A 151 -5.70 -2.02 -13.26
C VAL A 151 -5.60 -0.52 -13.03
N THR A 152 -4.81 -0.08 -12.06
CA THR A 152 -4.67 1.34 -11.70
C THR A 152 -4.03 2.13 -12.86
N ILE A 153 -2.96 1.61 -13.44
CA ILE A 153 -2.28 2.26 -14.57
C ILE A 153 -3.19 2.25 -15.82
N TYR A 154 -3.84 1.13 -16.13
CA TYR A 154 -4.78 1.03 -17.22
C TYR A 154 -5.91 2.08 -17.11
N GLN A 155 -6.50 2.24 -15.93
CA GLN A 155 -7.50 3.28 -15.67
C GLN A 155 -6.90 4.68 -15.88
N GLY A 156 -5.67 4.90 -15.44
CA GLY A 156 -4.96 6.17 -15.65
C GLY A 156 -4.77 6.50 -17.13
N VAL A 157 -4.35 5.53 -17.94
CA VAL A 157 -4.22 5.73 -19.41
C VAL A 157 -5.56 6.07 -20.05
N ARG A 158 -6.64 5.42 -19.62
CA ARG A 158 -7.98 5.71 -20.14
C ARG A 158 -8.55 7.05 -19.72
N ASN A 159 -8.06 7.61 -18.63
CA ASN A 159 -8.48 8.92 -18.14
C ASN A 159 -7.70 10.09 -18.77
N VAL A 160 -6.76 9.82 -19.67
CA VAL A 160 -6.08 10.87 -20.44
C VAL A 160 -7.11 11.58 -21.33
N ASP A 161 -7.12 12.91 -21.29
CA ASP A 161 -8.07 13.72 -22.07
C ASP A 161 -7.87 13.48 -23.58
N GLU A 162 -8.94 12.99 -24.22
CA GLU A 162 -8.95 12.78 -25.65
C GLU A 162 -8.70 14.06 -26.45
N THR A 163 -9.01 15.23 -25.89
CA THR A 163 -8.75 16.53 -26.55
C THR A 163 -7.27 16.73 -26.76
N LEU A 164 -6.42 16.35 -25.80
CA LEU A 164 -4.96 16.41 -25.95
C LEU A 164 -4.44 15.50 -27.07
N ILE A 165 -5.01 14.29 -27.14
CA ILE A 165 -4.66 13.32 -28.19
C ILE A 165 -5.08 13.84 -29.58
N LYS A 166 -6.31 14.38 -29.69
CA LYS A 166 -6.82 14.96 -30.94
C LYS A 166 -6.02 16.18 -31.38
N ALA A 167 -5.70 17.08 -30.45
CA ALA A 167 -4.86 18.25 -30.73
C ALA A 167 -3.47 17.86 -31.23
N ALA A 168 -2.82 16.89 -30.61
CA ALA A 168 -1.53 16.38 -31.06
C ALA A 168 -1.60 15.80 -32.48
N ARG A 169 -2.69 15.08 -32.81
CA ARG A 169 -2.89 14.56 -34.22
C ARG A 169 -3.07 15.65 -35.22
N VAL A 170 -3.83 16.69 -34.92
CA VAL A 170 -4.01 17.85 -35.82
C VAL A 170 -2.68 18.54 -36.10
N LEU A 171 -1.79 18.58 -35.09
CA LEU A 171 -0.42 19.11 -35.23
C LEU A 171 0.54 18.14 -35.95
N GLY A 172 0.06 17.02 -36.48
CA GLY A 172 0.85 16.06 -37.23
C GLY A 172 1.70 15.09 -36.43
N ALA A 173 1.43 14.95 -35.08
CA ALA A 173 2.15 14.02 -34.27
C ALA A 173 1.83 12.56 -34.63
N LYS A 174 2.87 11.71 -34.73
CA LYS A 174 2.73 10.27 -34.96
C LYS A 174 2.32 9.58 -33.68
N ASP A 175 1.72 8.39 -33.76
CA ASP A 175 1.27 7.61 -32.61
C ASP A 175 2.38 7.41 -31.53
N LYS A 176 3.63 7.23 -31.96
CA LYS A 176 4.77 7.15 -31.04
C LYS A 176 5.01 8.46 -30.27
N ASP A 177 4.88 9.60 -30.95
CA ASP A 177 5.05 10.91 -30.32
C ASP A 177 3.90 11.19 -29.33
N ILE A 178 2.67 10.85 -29.73
CA ILE A 178 1.49 10.95 -28.86
C ILE A 178 1.68 10.10 -27.60
N PHE A 179 2.13 8.85 -27.77
CA PHE A 179 2.38 7.95 -26.65
C PHE A 179 3.44 8.53 -25.69
N VAL A 180 4.61 8.90 -26.19
CA VAL A 180 5.76 9.31 -25.36
C VAL A 180 5.59 10.70 -24.77
N LYS A 181 5.02 11.67 -25.56
CA LYS A 181 4.98 13.08 -25.17
C LYS A 181 3.66 13.53 -24.56
N VAL A 182 2.58 12.75 -24.75
CA VAL A 182 1.24 13.10 -24.24
C VAL A 182 0.74 12.05 -23.25
N VAL A 183 0.56 10.81 -23.69
CA VAL A 183 -0.10 9.77 -22.90
C VAL A 183 0.75 9.36 -21.69
N PHE A 184 2.02 9.04 -21.89
CA PHE A 184 2.89 8.59 -20.81
C PHE A 184 3.07 9.65 -19.71
N PRO A 185 3.40 10.93 -20.02
CA PRO A 185 3.46 11.97 -19.00
C PRO A 185 2.12 12.23 -18.29
N ALA A 186 1.01 12.23 -19.03
CA ALA A 186 -0.32 12.41 -18.45
C ALA A 186 -0.74 11.26 -17.53
N THR A 187 -0.18 10.04 -17.75
CA THR A 187 -0.45 8.86 -16.91
C THR A 187 0.47 8.79 -15.69
N THR A 188 1.56 9.56 -15.63
CA THR A 188 2.54 9.50 -14.53
C THR A 188 1.93 9.58 -13.13
N PRO A 189 0.94 10.43 -12.82
CA PRO A 189 0.30 10.47 -11.50
C PRO A 189 -0.40 9.17 -11.13
N PHE A 190 -0.99 8.50 -12.10
CA PHE A 190 -1.64 7.21 -11.91
C PHE A 190 -0.61 6.08 -11.71
N ILE A 191 0.54 6.17 -12.39
CA ILE A 191 1.66 5.25 -12.16
C ILE A 191 2.16 5.39 -10.72
N LEU A 192 2.32 6.60 -10.20
CA LEU A 192 2.73 6.84 -8.83
C LEU A 192 1.68 6.37 -7.81
N THR A 193 0.39 6.57 -8.12
CA THR A 193 -0.71 5.99 -7.34
C THR A 193 -0.66 4.46 -7.34
N ALA A 194 -0.39 3.84 -8.49
CA ALA A 194 -0.22 2.39 -8.60
C ALA A 194 0.97 1.89 -7.79
N VAL A 195 2.10 2.60 -7.80
CA VAL A 195 3.28 2.30 -6.96
C VAL A 195 2.90 2.33 -5.48
N ARG A 196 2.19 3.35 -5.02
CA ARG A 196 1.73 3.47 -3.63
C ARG A 196 0.81 2.31 -3.21
N LEU A 197 -0.20 2.01 -4.02
CA LEU A 197 -1.11 0.88 -3.78
C LEU A 197 -0.36 -0.45 -3.83
N GLY A 198 0.55 -0.61 -4.79
CA GLY A 198 1.38 -1.80 -4.95
C GLY A 198 2.26 -2.08 -3.73
N VAL A 199 2.89 -1.07 -3.13
CA VAL A 199 3.68 -1.25 -1.89
C VAL A 199 2.80 -1.67 -0.73
N SER A 200 1.62 -1.08 -0.55
CA SER A 200 0.67 -1.49 0.49
C SER A 200 0.24 -2.95 0.31
N VAL A 201 -0.09 -3.33 -0.92
CA VAL A 201 -0.45 -4.72 -1.25
C VAL A 201 0.73 -5.67 -1.07
N ALA A 202 1.96 -5.28 -1.42
CA ALA A 202 3.15 -6.10 -1.21
C ALA A 202 3.36 -6.43 0.27
N LEU A 203 3.23 -5.42 1.17
CA LEU A 203 3.41 -5.61 2.61
C LEU A 203 2.30 -6.47 3.24
N THR A 204 1.05 -6.29 2.83
CA THR A 204 -0.05 -7.13 3.34
C THR A 204 0.04 -8.57 2.82
N THR A 205 0.44 -8.75 1.57
CA THR A 205 0.61 -10.05 0.94
C THR A 205 1.83 -10.80 1.48
N LEU A 206 2.88 -10.08 1.89
CA LEU A 206 4.08 -10.63 2.51
C LEU A 206 3.74 -11.54 3.68
N ILE A 207 2.87 -11.09 4.60
CA ILE A 207 2.48 -11.86 5.79
C ILE A 207 1.85 -13.20 5.38
N ALA A 208 0.97 -13.17 4.38
CA ALA A 208 0.33 -14.37 3.85
C ALA A 208 1.37 -15.33 3.22
N ALA A 209 2.25 -14.79 2.39
CA ALA A 209 3.26 -15.55 1.67
C ALA A 209 4.31 -16.19 2.61
N GLU A 210 4.72 -15.47 3.65
CA GLU A 210 5.70 -15.98 4.64
C GLU A 210 5.09 -16.93 5.66
N SER A 211 3.79 -16.81 5.97
CA SER A 211 3.10 -17.70 6.91
C SER A 211 3.07 -19.17 6.45
N THR A 212 3.34 -19.43 5.17
CA THR A 212 3.26 -20.78 4.57
C THR A 212 4.56 -21.08 3.84
N GLY A 213 5.51 -21.73 4.51
CA GLY A 213 6.72 -22.25 3.87
C GLY A 213 7.91 -21.28 3.82
N ALA A 214 7.95 -20.22 4.62
CA ALA A 214 9.14 -19.40 4.82
C ALA A 214 10.07 -20.03 5.85
N THR A 215 11.40 -19.87 5.65
CA THR A 215 12.43 -20.28 6.62
C THR A 215 12.87 -19.14 7.54
N ALA A 216 12.71 -17.89 7.08
CA ALA A 216 12.92 -16.66 7.83
C ALA A 216 12.00 -15.57 7.29
N GLY A 217 11.69 -14.57 8.10
CA GLY A 217 10.86 -13.44 7.71
C GLY A 217 9.88 -13.02 8.80
N MET A 218 9.43 -11.75 8.71
CA MET A 218 8.56 -11.15 9.72
C MET A 218 7.19 -11.85 9.81
N GLY A 219 6.59 -12.21 8.67
CA GLY A 219 5.30 -12.92 8.65
C GLY A 219 5.38 -14.34 9.18
N MET A 220 6.47 -15.05 8.86
CA MET A 220 6.74 -16.37 9.42
C MET A 220 6.91 -16.28 10.94
N ARG A 221 7.64 -15.25 11.42
CA ARG A 221 7.87 -15.04 12.84
C ARG A 221 6.58 -14.72 13.60
N ILE A 222 5.72 -13.87 13.04
CA ILE A 222 4.37 -13.61 13.58
C ILE A 222 3.59 -14.92 13.72
N ARG A 223 3.61 -15.76 12.69
CA ARG A 223 2.93 -17.07 12.74
C ARG A 223 3.52 -18.00 13.81
N SER A 224 4.85 -18.06 13.93
CA SER A 224 5.53 -18.86 14.93
C SER A 224 5.15 -18.44 16.35
N PHE A 225 5.23 -17.13 16.66
CA PHE A 225 4.85 -16.61 17.97
C PHE A 225 3.34 -16.76 18.24
N SER A 226 2.49 -16.64 17.21
CA SER A 226 1.06 -16.93 17.35
C SER A 226 0.80 -18.37 17.78
N ASN A 227 1.50 -19.32 17.15
CA ASN A 227 1.36 -20.75 17.50
C ASN A 227 1.88 -21.08 18.90
N SER A 228 2.86 -20.33 19.41
CA SER A 228 3.42 -20.47 20.77
C SER A 228 2.71 -19.61 21.80
N PHE A 229 1.68 -18.84 21.40
CA PHE A 229 0.97 -17.87 22.26
C PHE A 229 1.88 -16.79 22.88
N GLU A 230 3.01 -16.49 22.23
CA GLU A 230 3.94 -15.44 22.64
C GLU A 230 3.50 -14.08 22.05
N VAL A 231 2.54 -13.44 22.69
CA VAL A 231 1.86 -12.26 22.16
C VAL A 231 2.76 -11.03 22.09
N ALA A 232 3.64 -10.80 23.07
CA ALA A 232 4.50 -9.61 23.09
C ALA A 232 5.48 -9.56 21.89
N PRO A 233 6.26 -10.61 21.57
CA PRO A 233 7.09 -10.60 20.36
C PRO A 233 6.29 -10.65 19.06
N MET A 234 5.10 -11.28 19.04
CA MET A 234 4.19 -11.22 17.89
C MET A 234 3.80 -9.77 17.57
N LEU A 235 3.35 -9.02 18.57
CA LEU A 235 2.98 -7.61 18.43
C LEU A 235 4.15 -6.72 18.01
N LEU A 236 5.36 -6.99 18.50
CA LEU A 236 6.56 -6.31 18.04
C LEU A 236 6.69 -6.36 16.51
N TYR A 237 6.56 -7.55 15.91
CA TYR A 237 6.68 -7.71 14.45
C TYR A 237 5.50 -7.05 13.71
N ILE A 238 4.28 -7.08 14.25
CA ILE A 238 3.12 -6.38 13.68
C ILE A 238 3.36 -4.87 13.67
N ILE A 239 3.82 -4.30 14.79
CA ILE A 239 4.16 -2.87 14.89
C ILE A 239 5.28 -2.51 13.92
N LEU A 240 6.30 -3.36 13.80
CA LEU A 240 7.41 -3.14 12.87
C LEU A 240 6.94 -3.06 11.41
N ILE A 241 6.06 -3.98 10.97
CA ILE A 241 5.47 -3.94 9.63
C ILE A 241 4.64 -2.66 9.44
N GLY A 242 3.88 -2.23 10.46
CA GLY A 242 3.15 -0.96 10.42
C GLY A 242 4.08 0.25 10.24
N ILE A 243 5.21 0.30 10.95
CA ILE A 243 6.22 1.36 10.83
C ILE A 243 6.83 1.36 9.42
N ILE A 244 7.15 0.18 8.88
CA ILE A 244 7.66 0.03 7.51
C ILE A 244 6.63 0.57 6.50
N GLY A 245 5.35 0.23 6.68
CA GLY A 245 4.26 0.69 5.83
C GLY A 245 4.16 2.22 5.80
N ILE A 246 4.10 2.86 6.98
CA ILE A 246 4.03 4.33 7.11
C ILE A 246 5.28 4.99 6.51
N THR A 247 6.46 4.43 6.77
CA THR A 247 7.73 4.97 6.24
C THR A 247 7.77 4.88 4.71
N SER A 248 7.37 3.74 4.15
CA SER A 248 7.29 3.53 2.70
C SER A 248 6.30 4.50 2.05
N GLU A 249 5.13 4.69 2.65
CA GLU A 249 4.13 5.65 2.16
C GLU A 249 4.67 7.09 2.17
N LYS A 250 5.38 7.50 3.23
CA LYS A 250 5.98 8.83 3.33
C LYS A 250 7.08 9.04 2.27
N ILE A 251 7.89 8.02 2.01
CA ILE A 251 8.91 8.06 0.95
C ILE A 251 8.24 8.24 -0.41
N ILE A 252 7.22 7.43 -0.72
CA ILE A 252 6.51 7.48 -2.01
C ILE A 252 5.83 8.84 -2.20
N LYS A 253 5.12 9.37 -1.19
CA LYS A 253 4.53 10.72 -1.25
C LYS A 253 5.56 11.82 -1.50
N THR A 254 6.76 11.67 -0.95
CA THR A 254 7.84 12.64 -1.18
C THR A 254 8.36 12.57 -2.61
N LEU A 255 8.50 11.37 -3.17
CA LEU A 255 8.86 11.16 -4.57
C LEU A 255 7.78 11.68 -5.52
N GLU A 256 6.50 11.39 -5.20
CA GLU A 256 5.34 11.87 -5.96
C GLU A 256 5.37 13.40 -6.08
N ARG A 257 5.53 14.12 -4.96
CA ARG A 257 5.62 15.60 -4.97
C ARG A 257 6.75 16.13 -5.85
N LYS A 258 7.87 15.44 -5.93
CA LYS A 258 9.01 15.83 -6.78
C LYS A 258 8.76 15.55 -8.27
N LEU A 259 8.05 14.46 -8.56
CA LEU A 259 7.83 13.98 -9.93
C LEU A 259 6.55 14.54 -10.58
N THR A 260 5.62 15.12 -9.79
CA THR A 260 4.36 15.69 -10.28
C THR A 260 4.21 17.18 -9.97
N GLY A 261 5.31 17.87 -9.76
CA GLY A 261 5.32 19.30 -9.41
C GLY A 261 4.69 20.24 -10.45
N TRP A 262 4.43 19.76 -11.66
CA TRP A 262 3.72 20.50 -12.73
C TRP A 262 2.20 20.40 -12.66
N GLN A 263 1.63 19.52 -11.81
CA GLN A 263 0.20 19.44 -11.62
C GLN A 263 -0.28 20.53 -10.67
N GLU A 264 -1.32 21.26 -11.06
CA GLU A 264 -2.02 22.16 -10.15
C GLU A 264 -2.47 21.37 -8.92
N LYS A 265 -2.11 21.87 -7.73
CA LYS A 265 -2.62 21.33 -6.48
C LYS A 265 -4.13 21.54 -6.48
N ARG A 266 -4.90 20.49 -6.76
CA ARG A 266 -6.32 20.49 -6.40
C ARG A 266 -6.37 20.50 -4.88
N GLU A 267 -6.58 21.65 -4.31
CA GLU A 267 -6.98 21.78 -2.90
C GLU A 267 -8.35 21.10 -2.78
N VAL A 268 -8.38 19.99 -2.04
CA VAL A 268 -9.61 19.33 -1.59
C VAL A 268 -9.85 19.73 -0.16
#